data_cfc94733eb88386d46e68d6dec783634
#
_entry.id   cfc94733eb88386d46e68d6dec783634
#
_cell.length_a   1.000
_cell.length_b   1.000
_cell.length_c   1.000
_cell.angle_alpha   90.00
_cell.angle_beta   90.00
_cell.angle_gamma   90.00
#
_symmetry.space_group_name_H-M   'P 1'
#
loop_
_entity.id
_entity.type
_entity.pdbx_description
1 polymer ?
#
loop_
_entity_poly.entity_id
_entity_poly.type
_entity_poly.pdbx_seq_one_letter_code
_entity_poly.pdbx_strand_id
1 'polypeptide(L)'
;MSLSINKLSLSTQKRCLVNALSLSIHAGERWVIIGPNGAGKSSLLKACVGLTAHPEVTYEQKAIHDHAPKDRAQCVGLLSQQSLTGFNTRTLDLVLSGSYALMRSYWEDQDHSHAAQALLESLGLSDNVNQAVSELSGGELRRAEIARLMLQNPKVMLLDEPLNHLDLHQQKVTQDILLNHLTTHNNAALWVEHDLNHARAISTHALLLKGDGSWHTGKAEDLLTAANLSELLNTPLQSIGEQGYLNVSY
;
A
#
# COMPACT_ATOMS: atom_id res chain seq x y z
N MET A 1 12.11 12.46 6.93
CA MET A 1 11.97 10.98 7.04
C MET A 1 11.68 10.44 5.66
N SER A 2 12.47 9.48 5.16
CA SER A 2 12.29 8.93 3.82
C SER A 2 12.64 7.46 3.77
N LEU A 3 11.87 6.71 2.97
CA LEU A 3 12.23 5.39 2.48
C LEU A 3 12.98 5.60 1.16
N SER A 4 14.22 5.12 1.08
CA SER A 4 15.05 5.29 -0.10
C SER A 4 15.44 3.93 -0.69
N ILE A 5 15.40 3.86 -1.99
CA ILE A 5 15.83 2.72 -2.80
C ILE A 5 17.00 3.20 -3.65
N ASN A 6 18.14 2.50 -3.63
CA ASN A 6 19.34 2.91 -4.33
C ASN A 6 19.88 1.77 -5.19
N LYS A 7 19.58 1.82 -6.50
CA LYS A 7 19.99 0.82 -7.50
C LYS A 7 19.49 -0.61 -7.20
N LEU A 8 18.29 -0.74 -6.63
CA LEU A 8 17.67 -2.04 -6.38
C LEU A 8 17.41 -2.78 -7.68
N SER A 9 17.84 -4.03 -7.73
CA SER A 9 17.52 -4.94 -8.84
C SER A 9 16.75 -6.16 -8.29
N LEU A 10 15.62 -6.45 -8.92
CA LEU A 10 14.79 -7.61 -8.60
C LEU A 10 14.68 -8.52 -9.80
N SER A 11 14.84 -9.81 -9.58
CA SER A 11 14.74 -10.81 -10.64
C SER A 11 14.03 -12.08 -10.16
N THR A 12 13.43 -12.78 -11.08
CA THR A 12 13.03 -14.17 -10.92
C THR A 12 14.07 -15.07 -11.60
N GLN A 13 13.96 -16.39 -11.45
CA GLN A 13 14.84 -17.33 -12.17
C GLN A 13 14.80 -17.16 -13.71
N LYS A 14 13.74 -16.53 -14.25
CA LYS A 14 13.49 -16.45 -15.70
C LYS A 14 13.71 -15.07 -16.29
N ARG A 15 13.60 -13.99 -15.47
CA ARG A 15 13.67 -12.61 -16.00
C ARG A 15 14.02 -11.59 -14.93
N CYS A 16 14.61 -10.48 -15.37
CA CYS A 16 14.73 -9.25 -14.59
C CYS A 16 13.34 -8.60 -14.49
N LEU A 17 12.92 -8.25 -13.26
CA LEU A 17 11.68 -7.54 -13.01
C LEU A 17 11.91 -6.04 -12.89
N VAL A 18 12.97 -5.65 -12.21
CA VAL A 18 13.36 -4.26 -11.97
C VAL A 18 14.88 -4.20 -12.01
N ASN A 19 15.45 -3.26 -12.74
CA ASN A 19 16.91 -3.12 -12.86
C ASN A 19 17.36 -1.76 -12.35
N ALA A 20 18.25 -1.76 -11.34
CA ALA A 20 18.89 -0.58 -10.77
C ALA A 20 17.92 0.56 -10.41
N LEU A 21 16.75 0.25 -9.86
CA LEU A 21 15.73 1.22 -9.43
C LEU A 21 16.31 2.12 -8.34
N SER A 22 16.18 3.43 -8.55
CA SER A 22 16.53 4.43 -7.54
C SER A 22 15.38 5.41 -7.39
N LEU A 23 14.84 5.54 -6.16
CA LEU A 23 13.84 6.54 -5.81
C LEU A 23 13.86 6.80 -4.31
N SER A 24 13.31 7.93 -3.90
CA SER A 24 13.10 8.28 -2.48
C SER A 24 11.65 8.69 -2.27
N ILE A 25 11.03 8.15 -1.22
CA ILE A 25 9.66 8.43 -0.83
C ILE A 25 9.70 9.25 0.45
N HIS A 26 9.16 10.48 0.39
CA HIS A 26 9.17 11.40 1.51
C HIS A 26 7.82 11.45 2.22
N ALA A 27 7.82 11.92 3.46
CA ALA A 27 6.60 12.09 4.25
C ALA A 27 5.55 12.93 3.48
N GLY A 28 4.30 12.47 3.54
CA GLY A 28 3.18 13.09 2.83
C GLY A 28 3.07 12.76 1.34
N GLU A 29 4.07 12.11 0.75
CA GLU A 29 3.98 11.70 -0.65
C GLU A 29 3.13 10.43 -0.80
N ARG A 30 2.32 10.42 -1.86
CA ARG A 30 1.53 9.27 -2.28
C ARG A 30 2.01 8.82 -3.64
N TRP A 31 2.74 7.72 -3.64
CA TRP A 31 3.26 7.08 -4.84
C TRP A 31 2.32 5.99 -5.33
N VAL A 32 2.05 5.96 -6.63
CA VAL A 32 1.36 4.83 -7.25
C VAL A 32 2.32 4.01 -8.10
N ILE A 33 2.18 2.69 -8.05
CA ILE A 33 2.91 1.76 -8.93
C ILE A 33 1.94 1.22 -9.97
N ILE A 34 2.24 1.49 -11.24
CA ILE A 34 1.50 0.97 -12.39
C ILE A 34 2.42 0.09 -13.22
N GLY A 35 1.87 -0.98 -13.78
CA GLY A 35 2.60 -1.88 -14.68
C GLY A 35 1.82 -3.17 -14.93
N PRO A 36 2.21 -3.92 -15.97
CA PRO A 36 1.54 -5.17 -16.33
C PRO A 36 1.64 -6.22 -15.23
N ASN A 37 0.82 -7.27 -15.32
CA ASN A 37 0.89 -8.37 -14.39
C ASN A 37 2.27 -9.05 -14.45
N GLY A 38 2.82 -9.32 -13.27
CA GLY A 38 4.16 -9.89 -13.13
C GLY A 38 5.32 -8.91 -13.38
N ALA A 39 5.11 -7.60 -13.51
CA ALA A 39 6.18 -6.60 -13.62
C ALA A 39 7.04 -6.44 -12.35
N GLY A 40 6.64 -7.09 -11.23
CA GLY A 40 7.42 -7.03 -10.00
C GLY A 40 6.85 -6.10 -8.93
N LYS A 41 5.63 -5.58 -9.09
CA LYS A 41 4.99 -4.65 -8.16
C LYS A 41 4.97 -5.18 -6.72
N SER A 42 4.37 -6.33 -6.48
CA SER A 42 4.33 -6.96 -5.14
C SER A 42 5.72 -7.39 -4.64
N SER A 43 6.64 -7.77 -5.54
CA SER A 43 8.02 -8.09 -5.17
C SER A 43 8.75 -6.84 -4.66
N LEU A 44 8.52 -5.70 -5.29
CA LEU A 44 9.06 -4.42 -4.85
C LEU A 44 8.52 -4.04 -3.46
N LEU A 45 7.21 -4.18 -3.22
CA LEU A 45 6.64 -3.93 -1.89
C LEU A 45 7.24 -4.85 -0.82
N LYS A 46 7.44 -6.14 -1.14
CA LYS A 46 8.08 -7.11 -0.23
C LYS A 46 9.54 -6.75 0.08
N ALA A 47 10.29 -6.24 -0.89
CA ALA A 47 11.63 -5.71 -0.68
C ALA A 47 11.59 -4.46 0.22
N CYS A 48 10.66 -3.54 -0.03
CA CYS A 48 10.50 -2.31 0.73
C CYS A 48 10.13 -2.54 2.20
N VAL A 49 9.36 -3.59 2.53
CA VAL A 49 9.05 -3.93 3.94
C VAL A 49 10.12 -4.79 4.62
N GLY A 50 11.16 -5.19 3.87
CA GLY A 50 12.27 -5.99 4.41
C GLY A 50 11.93 -7.46 4.65
N LEU A 51 10.97 -8.03 3.88
CA LEU A 51 10.69 -9.48 3.86
C LEU A 51 11.78 -10.25 3.11
N THR A 52 12.49 -9.57 2.22
CA THR A 52 13.71 -10.04 1.56
C THR A 52 14.83 -9.06 1.87
N ALA A 53 16.04 -9.57 2.11
CA ALA A 53 17.19 -8.73 2.47
C ALA A 53 17.72 -8.01 1.23
N HIS A 54 17.54 -6.69 1.22
CA HIS A 54 18.01 -5.78 0.18
C HIS A 54 18.67 -4.58 0.84
N PRO A 55 20.01 -4.52 0.93
CA PRO A 55 20.73 -3.39 1.53
C PRO A 55 20.50 -2.08 0.79
N GLU A 56 20.05 -2.14 -0.46
CA GLU A 56 19.69 -1.00 -1.30
C GLU A 56 18.41 -0.29 -0.81
N VAL A 57 17.58 -0.95 0.02
CA VAL A 57 16.36 -0.37 0.59
C VAL A 57 16.67 0.11 2.01
N THR A 58 16.63 1.42 2.21
CA THR A 58 16.98 2.04 3.48
C THR A 58 15.85 2.94 4.00
N TYR A 59 15.72 3.01 5.31
CA TYR A 59 14.93 4.03 6.01
C TYR A 59 15.87 4.85 6.89
N GLU A 60 15.90 6.17 6.65
CA GLU A 60 16.84 7.08 7.34
C GLU A 60 18.30 6.57 7.30
N GLN A 61 18.77 6.17 6.11
CA GLN A 61 20.14 5.70 5.82
C GLN A 61 20.50 4.32 6.41
N LYS A 62 19.61 3.67 7.16
CA LYS A 62 19.81 2.31 7.66
C LYS A 62 19.02 1.33 6.81
N ALA A 63 19.63 0.20 6.41
CA ALA A 63 18.95 -0.83 5.63
C ALA A 63 17.70 -1.33 6.39
N ILE A 64 16.58 -1.44 5.67
CA ILE A 64 15.29 -1.74 6.30
C ILE A 64 15.28 -3.09 7.02
N HIS A 65 16.01 -4.09 6.49
CA HIS A 65 16.12 -5.41 7.09
C HIS A 65 17.01 -5.46 8.34
N ASP A 66 17.86 -4.45 8.56
CA ASP A 66 18.71 -4.33 9.75
C ASP A 66 18.00 -3.69 10.95
N HIS A 67 16.83 -3.11 10.75
CA HIS A 67 16.01 -2.64 11.85
C HIS A 67 15.47 -3.81 12.66
N ALA A 68 15.43 -3.66 13.99
CA ALA A 68 14.71 -4.61 14.83
C ALA A 68 13.25 -4.72 14.39
N PRO A 69 12.59 -5.88 14.49
CA PRO A 69 11.25 -6.08 13.94
C PRO A 69 10.24 -5.01 14.39
N LYS A 70 10.31 -4.58 15.65
CA LYS A 70 9.44 -3.55 16.21
C LYS A 70 9.69 -2.17 15.60
N ASP A 71 10.96 -1.77 15.50
CA ASP A 71 11.35 -0.49 14.91
C ASP A 71 11.00 -0.46 13.41
N ARG A 72 11.25 -1.56 12.70
CA ARG A 72 10.87 -1.72 11.30
C ARG A 72 9.38 -1.54 11.09
N ALA A 73 8.55 -2.13 11.96
CA ALA A 73 7.11 -1.99 11.89
C ALA A 73 6.62 -0.55 12.14
N GLN A 74 7.38 0.28 12.85
CA GLN A 74 7.10 1.72 12.95
C GLN A 74 7.53 2.49 11.68
N CYS A 75 8.53 2.01 10.96
CA CYS A 75 8.99 2.64 9.73
C CYS A 75 8.08 2.30 8.54
N VAL A 76 7.80 1.01 8.34
CA VAL A 76 7.06 0.52 7.18
C VAL A 76 6.02 -0.51 7.59
N GLY A 77 4.85 -0.47 6.95
CA GLY A 77 3.80 -1.47 7.11
C GLY A 77 3.28 -1.91 5.75
N LEU A 78 2.93 -3.19 5.62
CA LEU A 78 2.46 -3.78 4.37
C LEU A 78 1.03 -4.29 4.51
N LEU A 79 0.17 -3.87 3.60
CA LEU A 79 -1.09 -4.52 3.26
C LEU A 79 -0.87 -5.33 1.99
N SER A 80 -0.75 -6.65 2.12
CA SER A 80 -0.51 -7.53 0.98
C SER A 80 -1.80 -7.80 0.19
N GLN A 81 -1.66 -8.20 -1.08
CA GLN A 81 -2.80 -8.60 -1.91
C GLN A 81 -3.52 -9.84 -1.35
N GLN A 82 -2.77 -10.79 -0.80
CA GLN A 82 -3.34 -11.97 -0.16
C GLN A 82 -3.68 -11.66 1.29
N SER A 83 -4.94 -11.84 1.63
CA SER A 83 -5.43 -11.68 3.00
C SER A 83 -4.92 -12.78 3.93
N LEU A 84 -4.79 -12.42 5.20
CA LEU A 84 -4.44 -13.34 6.28
C LEU A 84 -5.65 -14.25 6.56
N THR A 85 -5.65 -15.45 6.00
CA THR A 85 -6.70 -16.45 6.23
C THR A 85 -6.23 -17.53 7.22
N GLY A 86 -7.17 -18.17 7.91
CA GLY A 86 -6.89 -19.34 8.76
C GLY A 86 -6.64 -19.04 10.22
N PHE A 87 -6.74 -17.81 10.66
CA PHE A 87 -6.67 -17.48 12.10
C PHE A 87 -8.07 -17.47 12.72
N ASN A 88 -8.27 -18.28 13.77
CA ASN A 88 -9.51 -18.27 14.56
C ASN A 88 -9.41 -17.24 15.70
N THR A 89 -9.16 -15.97 15.33
CA THR A 89 -9.10 -14.82 16.23
C THR A 89 -10.30 -13.91 15.97
N ARG A 90 -10.68 -13.08 16.96
CA ARG A 90 -11.72 -12.06 16.76
C ARG A 90 -11.18 -10.95 15.85
N THR A 91 -12.09 -10.28 15.16
CA THR A 91 -11.78 -9.12 14.31
C THR A 91 -11.05 -8.01 15.10
N LEU A 92 -11.50 -7.73 16.34
CA LEU A 92 -10.82 -6.78 17.21
C LEU A 92 -9.37 -7.19 17.50
N ASP A 93 -9.10 -8.46 17.78
CA ASP A 93 -7.75 -8.95 18.07
C ASP A 93 -6.84 -8.86 16.83
N LEU A 94 -7.39 -9.09 15.64
CA LEU A 94 -6.67 -8.85 14.39
C LEU A 94 -6.25 -7.38 14.29
N VAL A 95 -7.15 -6.44 14.52
CA VAL A 95 -6.83 -5.00 14.45
C VAL A 95 -5.83 -4.61 15.53
N LEU A 96 -6.03 -5.07 16.77
CA LEU A 96 -5.12 -4.84 17.88
C LEU A 96 -3.70 -5.35 17.62
N SER A 97 -3.52 -6.39 16.80
CA SER A 97 -2.19 -6.84 16.41
C SER A 97 -1.35 -5.76 15.73
N GLY A 98 -1.99 -4.73 15.13
CA GLY A 98 -1.32 -3.56 14.57
C GLY A 98 -0.62 -2.69 15.61
N SER A 99 -1.14 -2.62 16.83
CA SER A 99 -0.54 -1.82 17.91
C SER A 99 0.74 -2.43 18.49
N TYR A 100 1.06 -3.69 18.19
CA TYR A 100 2.23 -4.38 18.76
C TYR A 100 3.54 -3.59 18.59
N ALA A 101 3.70 -2.91 17.46
CA ALA A 101 4.88 -2.08 17.21
C ALA A 101 4.93 -0.82 18.09
N LEU A 102 3.80 -0.38 18.62
CA LEU A 102 3.66 0.86 19.41
C LEU A 102 3.79 0.59 20.92
N MET A 103 3.44 -0.61 21.38
CA MET A 103 3.39 -0.95 22.79
C MET A 103 4.79 -0.91 23.44
N ARG A 104 4.96 -0.08 24.46
CA ARG A 104 6.17 -0.03 25.29
C ARG A 104 6.09 -0.99 26.48
N SER A 105 4.87 -1.27 26.95
CA SER A 105 4.61 -2.20 28.04
C SER A 105 3.26 -2.88 27.85
N TYR A 106 3.05 -4.01 28.48
CA TYR A 106 1.80 -4.79 28.45
C TYR A 106 0.58 -4.03 29.02
N TRP A 107 0.79 -2.95 29.77
CA TRP A 107 -0.26 -2.17 30.45
C TRP A 107 -0.84 -1.03 29.59
N GLU A 108 -0.31 -0.77 28.37
CA GLU A 108 -0.80 0.26 27.44
C GLU A 108 -1.98 -0.22 26.58
N ASP A 109 -2.55 -1.39 26.89
CA ASP A 109 -3.50 -2.11 26.02
C ASP A 109 -4.89 -1.43 25.92
N GLN A 110 -5.32 -0.66 26.96
CA GLN A 110 -6.66 -0.07 26.97
C GLN A 110 -6.85 1.06 25.93
N ASP A 111 -5.86 1.91 25.76
CA ASP A 111 -5.93 3.03 24.80
C ASP A 111 -5.99 2.52 23.37
N HIS A 112 -5.24 1.45 23.07
CA HIS A 112 -5.24 0.84 21.74
C HIS A 112 -6.56 0.12 21.43
N SER A 113 -7.27 -0.43 22.43
CA SER A 113 -8.56 -1.08 22.24
C SER A 113 -9.63 -0.10 21.79
N HIS A 114 -9.69 1.09 22.39
CA HIS A 114 -10.63 2.14 21.96
C HIS A 114 -10.30 2.63 20.53
N ALA A 115 -9.02 2.84 20.22
CA ALA A 115 -8.59 3.23 18.87
C ALA A 115 -8.93 2.16 17.82
N ALA A 116 -8.73 0.87 18.14
CA ALA A 116 -9.08 -0.23 17.27
C ALA A 116 -10.59 -0.29 16.98
N GLN A 117 -11.43 -0.12 18.02
CA GLN A 117 -12.89 -0.09 17.89
C GLN A 117 -13.35 1.10 17.03
N ALA A 118 -12.79 2.30 17.26
CA ALA A 118 -13.10 3.48 16.46
C ALA A 118 -12.72 3.31 14.98
N LEU A 119 -11.60 2.65 14.68
CA LEU A 119 -11.22 2.32 13.31
C LEU A 119 -12.17 1.31 12.67
N LEU A 120 -12.57 0.26 13.39
CA LEU A 120 -13.57 -0.70 12.91
C LEU A 120 -14.92 -0.02 12.65
N GLU A 121 -15.36 0.84 13.55
CA GLU A 121 -16.59 1.61 13.37
C GLU A 121 -16.51 2.51 12.12
N SER A 122 -15.45 3.27 11.97
CA SER A 122 -15.26 4.16 10.81
C SER A 122 -15.27 3.42 9.47
N LEU A 123 -14.80 2.18 9.46
CA LEU A 123 -14.78 1.29 8.30
C LEU A 123 -16.05 0.43 8.17
N GLY A 124 -17.11 0.71 8.95
CA GLY A 124 -18.40 0.02 8.87
C GLY A 124 -18.36 -1.44 9.34
N LEU A 125 -17.56 -1.73 10.38
CA LEU A 125 -17.37 -3.07 10.97
C LEU A 125 -17.77 -3.13 12.44
N SER A 126 -18.66 -2.25 12.89
CA SER A 126 -19.15 -2.22 14.29
C SER A 126 -19.75 -3.55 14.73
N ASP A 127 -20.52 -4.20 13.87
CA ASP A 127 -21.18 -5.47 14.16
C ASP A 127 -20.21 -6.66 14.13
N ASN A 128 -19.06 -6.50 13.47
CA ASN A 128 -18.08 -7.56 13.28
C ASN A 128 -17.00 -7.61 14.38
N VAL A 129 -16.99 -6.68 15.34
CA VAL A 129 -15.91 -6.51 16.36
C VAL A 129 -15.56 -7.81 17.07
N ASN A 130 -16.58 -8.60 17.47
CA ASN A 130 -16.42 -9.87 18.18
C ASN A 130 -16.48 -11.10 17.28
N GLN A 131 -16.73 -10.92 15.98
CA GLN A 131 -16.84 -12.00 15.01
C GLN A 131 -15.47 -12.63 14.74
N ALA A 132 -15.45 -13.94 14.48
CA ALA A 132 -14.22 -14.61 14.08
C ALA A 132 -13.77 -14.15 12.68
N VAL A 133 -12.47 -13.91 12.51
CA VAL A 133 -11.88 -13.49 11.21
C VAL A 133 -12.22 -14.47 10.09
N SER A 134 -12.36 -15.76 10.39
CA SER A 134 -12.74 -16.80 9.42
C SER A 134 -14.19 -16.70 8.91
N GLU A 135 -15.03 -15.93 9.59
CA GLU A 135 -16.45 -15.72 9.24
C GLU A 135 -16.69 -14.43 8.46
N LEU A 136 -15.67 -13.58 8.35
CA LEU A 136 -15.75 -12.33 7.59
C LEU A 136 -15.83 -12.61 6.08
N SER A 137 -16.65 -11.84 5.38
CA SER A 137 -16.57 -11.75 3.93
C SER A 137 -15.21 -11.18 3.49
N GLY A 138 -14.82 -11.40 2.22
CA GLY A 138 -13.56 -10.88 1.71
C GLY A 138 -13.41 -9.35 1.85
N GLY A 139 -14.52 -8.62 1.65
CA GLY A 139 -14.54 -7.17 1.82
C GLY A 139 -14.44 -6.71 3.29
N GLU A 140 -15.10 -7.40 4.22
CA GLU A 140 -14.98 -7.14 5.66
C GLU A 140 -13.58 -7.42 6.16
N LEU A 141 -13.01 -8.56 5.77
CA LEU A 141 -11.63 -8.91 6.12
C LEU A 141 -10.65 -7.85 5.58
N ARG A 142 -10.83 -7.41 4.34
CA ARG A 142 -9.96 -6.38 3.74
C ARG A 142 -10.01 -5.07 4.52
N ARG A 143 -11.21 -4.62 4.91
CA ARG A 143 -11.37 -3.42 5.75
C ARG A 143 -10.76 -3.59 7.14
N ALA A 144 -10.89 -4.77 7.76
CA ALA A 144 -10.24 -5.07 9.04
C ALA A 144 -8.70 -5.07 8.95
N GLU A 145 -8.13 -5.58 7.86
CA GLU A 145 -6.69 -5.51 7.58
C GLU A 145 -6.20 -4.06 7.37
N ILE A 146 -7.01 -3.21 6.72
CA ILE A 146 -6.74 -1.78 6.60
C ILE A 146 -6.79 -1.11 7.98
N ALA A 147 -7.80 -1.40 8.81
CA ALA A 147 -7.86 -0.91 10.19
C ALA A 147 -6.62 -1.30 11.00
N ARG A 148 -6.15 -2.55 10.86
CA ARG A 148 -4.91 -3.03 11.49
C ARG A 148 -3.69 -2.22 11.06
N LEU A 149 -3.55 -1.94 9.77
CA LEU A 149 -2.43 -1.15 9.24
C LEU A 149 -2.52 0.32 9.70
N MET A 150 -3.74 0.89 9.74
CA MET A 150 -3.96 2.24 10.26
C MET A 150 -3.61 2.33 11.76
N LEU A 151 -3.97 1.32 12.56
CA LEU A 151 -3.61 1.27 13.99
C LEU A 151 -2.09 1.14 14.19
N GLN A 152 -1.41 0.38 13.32
CA GLN A 152 0.07 0.30 13.31
C GLN A 152 0.70 1.68 13.04
N ASN A 153 0.06 2.51 12.24
CA ASN A 153 0.45 3.87 11.86
C ASN A 153 1.93 3.99 11.43
N PRO A 154 2.42 3.18 10.50
CA PRO A 154 3.80 3.22 10.04
C PRO A 154 4.06 4.52 9.25
N LYS A 155 5.32 4.98 9.21
CA LYS A 155 5.69 6.19 8.46
C LYS A 155 5.51 6.04 6.95
N VAL A 156 5.62 4.82 6.42
CA VAL A 156 5.36 4.49 5.02
C VAL A 156 4.40 3.30 4.95
N MET A 157 3.24 3.49 4.35
CA MET A 157 2.26 2.44 4.09
C MET A 157 2.49 1.86 2.69
N LEU A 158 2.73 0.56 2.63
CA LEU A 158 2.87 -0.20 1.38
C LEU A 158 1.55 -0.94 1.14
N LEU A 159 0.86 -0.60 0.05
CA LEU A 159 -0.53 -1.00 -0.19
C LEU A 159 -0.60 -1.78 -1.51
N ASP A 160 -0.78 -3.09 -1.44
CA ASP A 160 -0.92 -3.95 -2.62
C ASP A 160 -2.42 -4.15 -2.93
N GLU A 161 -2.95 -3.38 -3.89
CA GLU A 161 -4.35 -3.40 -4.33
C GLU A 161 -5.33 -3.32 -3.14
N PRO A 162 -5.27 -2.26 -2.31
CA PRO A 162 -5.96 -2.24 -1.02
C PRO A 162 -7.49 -2.27 -1.11
N LEU A 163 -8.07 -1.79 -2.21
CA LEU A 163 -9.52 -1.68 -2.37
C LEU A 163 -10.14 -2.84 -3.16
N ASN A 164 -9.36 -3.84 -3.53
CA ASN A 164 -9.89 -5.03 -4.19
C ASN A 164 -10.89 -5.77 -3.27
N HIS A 165 -11.88 -6.41 -3.89
CA HIS A 165 -12.98 -7.13 -3.23
C HIS A 165 -14.00 -6.25 -2.47
N LEU A 166 -13.88 -4.91 -2.56
CA LEU A 166 -14.88 -3.97 -2.05
C LEU A 166 -15.82 -3.56 -3.18
N ASP A 167 -17.09 -3.35 -2.86
CA ASP A 167 -18.02 -2.67 -3.77
C ASP A 167 -17.67 -1.18 -3.93
N LEU A 168 -18.23 -0.52 -4.95
CA LEU A 168 -17.91 0.87 -5.28
C LEU A 168 -18.14 1.85 -4.12
N HIS A 169 -19.19 1.64 -3.34
CA HIS A 169 -19.48 2.49 -2.18
C HIS A 169 -18.42 2.30 -1.09
N GLN A 170 -18.13 1.05 -0.77
CA GLN A 170 -17.12 0.69 0.23
C GLN A 170 -15.71 1.11 -0.20
N GLN A 171 -15.38 0.98 -1.51
CA GLN A 171 -14.10 1.50 -2.04
C GLN A 171 -13.96 2.99 -1.76
N LYS A 172 -14.99 3.79 -2.08
CA LYS A 172 -14.95 5.24 -1.87
C LYS A 172 -14.81 5.60 -0.40
N VAL A 173 -15.62 5.03 0.48
CA VAL A 173 -15.57 5.30 1.92
C VAL A 173 -14.22 4.90 2.51
N THR A 174 -13.74 3.69 2.22
CA THR A 174 -12.45 3.18 2.72
C THR A 174 -11.27 4.02 2.22
N GLN A 175 -11.31 4.42 0.94
CA GLN A 175 -10.31 5.32 0.35
C GLN A 175 -10.25 6.66 1.08
N ASP A 176 -11.40 7.30 1.30
CA ASP A 176 -11.46 8.63 1.94
C ASP A 176 -10.91 8.56 3.37
N ILE A 177 -11.26 7.51 4.11
CA ILE A 177 -10.72 7.25 5.46
C ILE A 177 -9.20 7.08 5.43
N LEU A 178 -8.70 6.25 4.50
CA LEU A 178 -7.27 5.97 4.37
C LEU A 178 -6.48 7.22 3.94
N LEU A 179 -6.97 7.99 2.98
CA LEU A 179 -6.34 9.24 2.55
C LEU A 179 -6.33 10.31 3.66
N ASN A 180 -7.42 10.40 4.43
CA ASN A 180 -7.49 11.29 5.59
C ASN A 180 -6.46 10.87 6.65
N HIS A 181 -6.34 9.57 6.94
CA HIS A 181 -5.35 9.04 7.87
C HIS A 181 -3.92 9.39 7.43
N LEU A 182 -3.56 9.15 6.16
CA LEU A 182 -2.25 9.49 5.60
C LEU A 182 -1.94 10.98 5.74
N THR A 183 -2.93 11.83 5.46
CA THR A 183 -2.77 13.29 5.52
C THR A 183 -2.61 13.77 6.96
N THR A 184 -3.46 13.30 7.88
CA THR A 184 -3.46 13.70 9.29
C THR A 184 -2.14 13.34 9.98
N HIS A 185 -1.55 12.18 9.66
CA HIS A 185 -0.30 11.71 10.26
C HIS A 185 0.95 12.09 9.46
N ASN A 186 0.77 12.76 8.31
CA ASN A 186 1.83 13.08 7.36
C ASN A 186 2.65 11.83 6.96
N ASN A 187 1.97 10.69 6.81
CA ASN A 187 2.57 9.44 6.40
C ASN A 187 2.69 9.37 4.87
N ALA A 188 3.69 8.66 4.38
CA ALA A 188 3.81 8.36 2.96
C ALA A 188 3.07 7.06 2.60
N ALA A 189 2.73 6.91 1.33
CA ALA A 189 2.18 5.67 0.80
C ALA A 189 2.83 5.27 -0.51
N LEU A 190 3.02 3.97 -0.71
CA LEU A 190 3.37 3.35 -1.98
C LEU A 190 2.27 2.35 -2.33
N TRP A 191 1.46 2.67 -3.34
CA TRP A 191 0.18 2.05 -3.63
C TRP A 191 0.21 1.36 -5.00
N VAL A 192 -0.01 0.06 -5.05
CA VAL A 192 -0.23 -0.66 -6.32
C VAL A 192 -1.69 -0.51 -6.73
N GLU A 193 -1.91 -0.05 -7.94
CA GLU A 193 -3.24 0.24 -8.47
C GLU A 193 -3.38 -0.23 -9.93
N HIS A 194 -4.58 -0.66 -10.29
CA HIS A 194 -4.94 -1.05 -11.65
C HIS A 194 -5.92 -0.08 -12.32
N ASP A 195 -6.75 0.61 -11.54
CA ASP A 195 -7.60 1.68 -12.06
C ASP A 195 -6.77 2.95 -12.26
N LEU A 196 -6.58 3.31 -13.54
CA LEU A 196 -5.75 4.44 -13.93
C LEU A 196 -6.33 5.79 -13.51
N ASN A 197 -7.66 5.92 -13.49
CA ASN A 197 -8.33 7.14 -13.07
C ASN A 197 -8.24 7.29 -11.55
N HIS A 198 -8.42 6.19 -10.83
CA HIS A 198 -8.20 6.17 -9.39
C HIS A 198 -6.75 6.51 -9.05
N ALA A 199 -5.77 5.88 -9.70
CA ALA A 199 -4.36 6.17 -9.53
C ALA A 199 -4.04 7.67 -9.69
N ARG A 200 -4.57 8.33 -10.74
CA ARG A 200 -4.41 9.77 -10.97
C ARG A 200 -5.01 10.62 -9.87
N ALA A 201 -6.17 10.23 -9.34
CA ALA A 201 -6.89 11.00 -8.33
C ALA A 201 -6.20 11.00 -6.96
N ILE A 202 -5.52 9.90 -6.60
CA ILE A 202 -4.96 9.74 -5.25
C ILE A 202 -3.47 10.06 -5.14
N SER A 203 -2.71 10.01 -6.24
CA SER A 203 -1.25 10.04 -6.18
C SER A 203 -0.66 11.43 -6.42
N THR A 204 0.49 11.68 -5.78
CA THR A 204 1.37 12.82 -6.04
C THR A 204 2.51 12.44 -7.00
N HIS A 205 2.93 11.18 -6.94
CA HIS A 205 4.04 10.61 -7.72
C HIS A 205 3.66 9.26 -8.30
N ALA A 206 4.35 8.84 -9.35
CA ALA A 206 4.15 7.56 -9.99
C ALA A 206 5.47 6.83 -10.26
N LEU A 207 5.40 5.50 -10.18
CA LEU A 207 6.40 4.55 -10.64
C LEU A 207 5.75 3.65 -11.70
N LEU A 208 6.24 3.73 -12.92
CA LEU A 208 5.82 2.89 -14.04
C LEU A 208 6.82 1.75 -14.22
N LEU A 209 6.38 0.49 -14.05
CA LEU A 209 7.21 -0.71 -14.28
C LEU A 209 6.83 -1.34 -15.61
N LYS A 210 7.77 -1.42 -16.57
CA LYS A 210 7.48 -1.95 -17.92
C LYS A 210 7.46 -3.49 -17.99
N GLY A 211 7.99 -4.18 -16.97
CA GLY A 211 8.03 -5.65 -16.93
C GLY A 211 9.20 -6.29 -17.69
N ASP A 212 10.05 -5.51 -18.29
CA ASP A 212 11.32 -5.87 -18.91
C ASP A 212 12.56 -5.48 -18.08
N GLY A 213 12.33 -5.01 -16.87
CA GLY A 213 13.34 -4.47 -15.96
C GLY A 213 13.47 -2.95 -16.01
N SER A 214 12.92 -2.30 -17.03
CA SER A 214 12.93 -0.83 -17.13
C SER A 214 11.77 -0.19 -16.35
N TRP A 215 11.95 1.07 -15.99
CA TRP A 215 11.01 1.82 -15.17
C TRP A 215 11.10 3.33 -15.43
N HIS A 216 10.05 4.05 -15.07
CA HIS A 216 10.01 5.52 -15.05
C HIS A 216 9.42 6.00 -13.73
N THR A 217 9.97 7.08 -13.18
CA THR A 217 9.46 7.75 -11.98
C THR A 217 9.32 9.24 -12.19
N GLY A 218 8.37 9.85 -11.51
CA GLY A 218 8.17 11.30 -11.54
C GLY A 218 6.86 11.70 -10.88
N LYS A 219 6.47 12.96 -11.08
CA LYS A 219 5.17 13.43 -10.65
C LYS A 219 4.04 12.69 -11.37
N ALA A 220 2.96 12.42 -10.66
CA ALA A 220 1.81 11.70 -11.22
C ALA A 220 1.20 12.45 -12.42
N GLU A 221 1.11 13.78 -12.36
CA GLU A 221 0.58 14.62 -13.42
C GLU A 221 1.37 14.50 -14.74
N ASP A 222 2.69 14.30 -14.67
CA ASP A 222 3.57 14.19 -15.83
C ASP A 222 3.59 12.76 -16.41
N LEU A 223 3.50 11.75 -15.55
CA LEU A 223 3.66 10.35 -15.94
C LEU A 223 2.36 9.63 -16.28
N LEU A 224 1.26 9.93 -15.57
CA LEU A 224 -0.01 9.24 -15.75
C LEU A 224 -0.83 9.86 -16.90
N THR A 225 -0.18 10.03 -18.05
CA THR A 225 -0.82 10.53 -19.29
C THR A 225 -1.33 9.37 -20.14
N ALA A 226 -2.31 9.64 -21.02
CA ALA A 226 -2.83 8.64 -21.95
C ALA A 226 -1.70 8.05 -22.81
N ALA A 227 -0.74 8.87 -23.28
CA ALA A 227 0.37 8.43 -24.11
C ALA A 227 1.29 7.45 -23.37
N ASN A 228 1.80 7.83 -22.18
CA ASN A 228 2.70 7.00 -21.39
C ASN A 228 2.05 5.67 -20.95
N LEU A 229 0.78 5.74 -20.56
CA LEU A 229 0.04 4.56 -20.10
C LEU A 229 -0.37 3.64 -21.25
N SER A 230 -0.64 4.21 -22.44
CA SER A 230 -0.86 3.40 -23.68
C SER A 230 0.39 2.59 -24.03
N GLU A 231 1.56 3.22 -24.01
CA GLU A 231 2.84 2.54 -24.24
C GLU A 231 3.10 1.46 -23.18
N LEU A 232 2.94 1.81 -21.89
CA LEU A 232 3.19 0.91 -20.77
C LEU A 232 2.33 -0.37 -20.81
N LEU A 233 1.03 -0.20 -21.13
CA LEU A 233 0.04 -1.28 -21.08
C LEU A 233 -0.19 -1.94 -22.44
N ASN A 234 0.50 -1.46 -23.48
CA ASN A 234 0.29 -1.87 -24.88
C ASN A 234 -1.20 -1.86 -25.26
N THR A 235 -1.91 -0.82 -24.82
CA THR A 235 -3.35 -0.66 -25.02
C THR A 235 -3.62 0.81 -25.35
N PRO A 236 -4.28 1.12 -26.48
CA PRO A 236 -4.55 2.51 -26.83
C PRO A 236 -5.51 3.14 -25.84
N LEU A 237 -5.08 4.23 -25.21
CA LEU A 237 -5.85 5.00 -24.24
C LEU A 237 -6.05 6.43 -24.78
N GLN A 238 -7.21 6.99 -24.50
CA GLN A 238 -7.52 8.39 -24.81
C GLN A 238 -8.04 9.10 -23.57
N SER A 239 -7.81 10.40 -23.51
CA SER A 239 -8.35 11.26 -22.47
C SER A 239 -9.72 11.78 -22.89
N ILE A 240 -10.76 11.59 -22.06
CA ILE A 240 -12.13 11.98 -22.37
C ILE A 240 -12.62 13.00 -21.33
N GLY A 241 -13.35 14.00 -21.83
CA GLY A 241 -13.98 15.05 -21.02
C GLY A 241 -12.99 16.08 -20.45
N GLU A 242 -13.51 17.13 -19.85
CA GLU A 242 -12.72 18.22 -19.27
C GLU A 242 -11.83 17.74 -18.09
N GLN A 243 -12.24 16.70 -17.40
CA GLN A 243 -11.47 16.10 -16.30
C GLN A 243 -10.40 15.12 -16.79
N GLY A 244 -10.33 14.87 -18.10
CA GLY A 244 -9.30 14.03 -18.71
C GLY A 244 -9.35 12.57 -18.28
N TYR A 245 -10.54 11.98 -18.10
CA TYR A 245 -10.67 10.56 -17.79
C TYR A 245 -10.01 9.69 -18.85
N LEU A 246 -9.25 8.68 -18.42
CA LEU A 246 -8.62 7.72 -19.30
C LEU A 246 -9.60 6.60 -19.67
N ASN A 247 -9.74 6.33 -20.96
CA ASN A 247 -10.55 5.25 -21.48
C ASN A 247 -9.83 4.54 -22.61
N VAL A 248 -10.18 3.26 -22.84
CA VAL A 248 -9.65 2.49 -23.99
C VAL A 248 -10.22 3.09 -25.27
N SER A 249 -9.34 3.38 -26.22
CA SER A 249 -9.70 3.79 -27.58
C SER A 249 -9.88 2.54 -28.43
N TYR A 250 -11.09 2.33 -28.96
CA TYR A 250 -11.41 1.24 -29.89
C TYR A 250 -11.20 1.67 -31.32
#